data_ce1db654957a83e009b6f8bf1226abc0
#
_entry.id   ce1db654957a83e009b6f8bf1226abc0
#
_cell.length_a   1.000
_cell.length_b   1.000
_cell.length_c   1.000
_cell.angle_alpha   90.00
_cell.angle_beta   90.00
_cell.angle_gamma   90.00
#
_symmetry.space_group_name_H-M   'P 1'
#
loop_
_entity.id
_entity.type
_entity.pdbx_description
1 polymer ?
#
loop_
_entity_poly.entity_id
_entity_poly.type
_entity_poly.pdbx_seq_one_letter_code
_entity_poly.pdbx_strand_id
1 'polypeptide(L)'
;MPGMNVLALETSTDAGSCALLLEGRVSERICPAGRPHSETLLPLLRELMAEHGVGFAQLDAIAFGAGPGAFTGLRVACGIAQGLAVAVALPVVPVCGLEAMAATVGEARVLSLLDAHMGEVYAGAYVHGEGGQELQSEICLASPEAVELPADAGWVACGNAPA
;
A
#
# COMPACT_ATOMS: atom_id res chain seq x y z
N MET A 1 13.60 21.34 5.22
CA MET A 1 13.16 20.44 6.31
C MET A 1 13.93 19.13 6.20
N PRO A 2 14.45 18.56 7.27
CA PRO A 2 14.93 17.19 7.20
C PRO A 2 13.76 16.33 6.73
N GLY A 3 14.02 15.44 5.77
CA GLY A 3 12.99 14.55 5.24
C GLY A 3 12.47 13.63 6.34
N MET A 4 11.19 13.27 6.29
CA MET A 4 10.62 12.25 7.18
C MET A 4 11.23 10.88 6.88
N ASN A 5 11.51 10.12 7.94
CA ASN A 5 11.92 8.73 7.87
C ASN A 5 10.68 7.84 8.11
N VAL A 6 10.25 7.12 7.11
CA VAL A 6 9.02 6.31 7.19
C VAL A 6 9.31 4.86 6.80
N LEU A 7 8.83 3.94 7.62
CA LEU A 7 8.76 2.52 7.27
C LEU A 7 7.35 2.23 6.74
N ALA A 8 7.24 1.65 5.55
CA ALA A 8 5.97 1.23 4.96
C ALA A 8 5.90 -0.29 4.84
N LEU A 9 4.71 -0.86 5.11
CA LEU A 9 4.43 -2.29 5.08
C LEU A 9 3.19 -2.54 4.21
N GLU A 10 3.29 -3.43 3.23
CA GLU A 10 2.17 -3.80 2.37
C GLU A 10 2.07 -5.32 2.21
N THR A 11 0.92 -5.88 2.52
CA THR A 11 0.65 -7.32 2.43
C THR A 11 -0.80 -7.63 2.00
N SER A 12 -1.46 -6.67 1.36
CA SER A 12 -2.85 -6.84 0.90
C SER A 12 -3.00 -7.76 -0.30
N THR A 13 -1.89 -8.08 -0.97
CA THR A 13 -1.82 -8.99 -2.13
C THR A 13 -0.78 -10.08 -1.90
N ASP A 14 -0.66 -11.01 -2.87
CA ASP A 14 0.39 -12.04 -2.86
C ASP A 14 1.80 -11.47 -2.99
N ALA A 15 1.93 -10.25 -3.50
CA ALA A 15 3.19 -9.52 -3.64
C ALA A 15 3.44 -8.59 -2.43
N GLY A 16 3.60 -9.16 -1.24
CA GLY A 16 3.91 -8.38 -0.06
C GLY A 16 5.26 -7.67 -0.14
N SER A 17 5.37 -6.50 0.47
CA SER A 17 6.61 -5.73 0.50
C SER A 17 6.79 -4.90 1.78
N CYS A 18 8.02 -4.44 2.02
CA CYS A 18 8.32 -3.36 2.93
C CYS A 18 9.22 -2.33 2.25
N ALA A 19 9.06 -1.09 2.60
CA ALA A 19 9.86 0.01 2.07
C ALA A 19 10.30 0.97 3.17
N LEU A 20 11.46 1.58 2.97
CA LEU A 20 12.04 2.55 3.87
C LEU A 20 12.27 3.86 3.10
N LEU A 21 11.61 4.92 3.52
CA LEU A 21 11.87 6.28 3.06
C LEU A 21 12.87 6.93 4.01
N LEU A 22 14.03 7.31 3.50
CA LEU A 22 15.07 8.05 4.22
C LEU A 22 15.57 9.21 3.37
N GLU A 23 15.57 10.40 3.92
CA GLU A 23 16.09 11.61 3.24
C GLU A 23 15.53 11.79 1.81
N GLY A 24 14.27 11.45 1.60
CA GLY A 24 13.60 11.54 0.30
C GLY A 24 13.92 10.40 -0.67
N ARG A 25 14.65 9.35 -0.24
CA ARG A 25 14.96 8.16 -1.03
C ARG A 25 14.18 6.96 -0.52
N VAL A 26 13.61 6.19 -1.43
CA VAL A 26 12.88 4.97 -1.12
C VAL A 26 13.74 3.76 -1.46
N SER A 27 13.84 2.84 -0.50
CA SER A 27 14.41 1.50 -0.68
C SER A 27 13.34 0.47 -0.36
N GLU A 28 13.16 -0.52 -1.21
CA GLU A 28 12.11 -1.54 -1.08
C GLU A 28 12.66 -2.95 -1.06
N ARG A 29 11.95 -3.85 -0.40
CA ARG A 29 12.14 -5.31 -0.45
C ARG A 29 10.79 -5.98 -0.63
N ILE A 30 10.75 -6.93 -1.56
CA ILE A 30 9.56 -7.71 -1.89
C ILE A 30 9.65 -9.07 -1.20
N CYS A 31 8.57 -9.51 -0.58
CA CYS A 31 8.47 -10.81 0.05
C CYS A 31 8.65 -11.92 -0.99
N PRO A 32 9.38 -13.01 -0.67
CA PRO A 32 9.55 -14.14 -1.57
C PRO A 32 8.20 -14.75 -1.96
N ALA A 33 7.98 -14.96 -3.25
CA ALA A 33 6.77 -15.58 -3.77
C ALA A 33 6.55 -16.99 -3.16
N GLY A 34 5.30 -17.33 -2.90
CA GLY A 34 4.91 -18.63 -2.38
C GLY A 34 5.23 -18.86 -0.89
N ARG A 35 5.69 -17.86 -0.18
CA ARG A 35 5.91 -17.91 1.27
C ARG A 35 4.95 -17.00 2.02
N PRO A 36 4.44 -17.42 3.22
CA PRO A 36 3.57 -16.58 4.02
C PRO A 36 4.24 -15.25 4.42
N HIS A 37 3.53 -14.14 4.27
CA HIS A 37 4.02 -12.82 4.70
C HIS A 37 4.31 -12.76 6.20
N SER A 38 3.56 -13.52 7.03
CA SER A 38 3.80 -13.63 8.46
C SER A 38 5.18 -14.20 8.84
N GLU A 39 5.79 -14.97 7.95
CA GLU A 39 7.13 -15.53 8.15
C GLU A 39 8.23 -14.64 7.55
N THR A 40 7.91 -13.91 6.49
CA THR A 40 8.92 -13.25 5.65
C THR A 40 9.04 -11.76 5.89
N LEU A 41 7.95 -11.04 6.19
CA LEU A 41 7.94 -9.58 6.25
C LEU A 41 8.85 -9.03 7.36
N LEU A 42 8.76 -9.55 8.58
CA LEU A 42 9.54 -9.04 9.71
C LEU A 42 11.06 -9.28 9.56
N PRO A 43 11.55 -10.45 9.13
CA PRO A 43 12.96 -10.62 8.77
C PRO A 43 13.42 -9.65 7.68
N LEU A 44 12.63 -9.51 6.61
CA LEU A 44 12.96 -8.68 5.45
C LEU A 44 13.09 -7.20 5.81
N LEU A 45 12.18 -6.69 6.64
CA LEU A 45 12.26 -5.31 7.10
C LEU A 45 13.47 -5.07 8.03
N ARG A 46 13.86 -6.07 8.85
CA ARG A 46 15.07 -5.97 9.67
C ARG A 46 16.33 -5.90 8.84
N GLU A 47 16.40 -6.69 7.78
CA GLU A 47 17.50 -6.66 6.81
C GLU A 47 17.56 -5.29 6.14
N LEU A 48 16.43 -4.77 5.64
CA LEU A 48 16.34 -3.45 5.03
C LEU A 48 16.82 -2.33 5.97
N MET A 49 16.37 -2.34 7.21
CA MET A 49 16.79 -1.36 8.23
C MET A 49 18.30 -1.47 8.51
N ALA A 50 18.84 -2.69 8.64
CA ALA A 50 20.26 -2.93 8.91
C ALA A 50 21.16 -2.48 7.76
N GLU A 51 20.78 -2.70 6.50
CA GLU A 51 21.50 -2.24 5.32
C GLU A 51 21.68 -0.71 5.29
N HIS A 52 20.68 0.00 5.79
CA HIS A 52 20.71 1.47 5.87
C HIS A 52 21.28 2.02 7.20
N GLY A 53 21.63 1.12 8.13
CA GLY A 53 22.17 1.51 9.44
C GLY A 53 21.16 2.27 10.31
N VAL A 54 19.85 2.05 10.12
CA VAL A 54 18.77 2.78 10.78
C VAL A 54 18.07 1.89 11.80
N GLY A 55 17.93 2.38 13.02
CA GLY A 55 17.11 1.75 14.06
C GLY A 55 15.67 2.28 14.05
N PHE A 56 14.75 1.51 14.63
CA PHE A 56 13.33 1.90 14.71
C PHE A 56 13.10 3.25 15.42
N ALA A 57 13.94 3.60 16.39
CA ALA A 57 13.87 4.87 17.10
C ALA A 57 14.24 6.11 16.23
N GLN A 58 14.75 5.91 15.04
CA GLN A 58 15.08 6.96 14.08
C GLN A 58 13.99 7.20 13.04
N LEU A 59 12.92 6.39 13.08
CA LEU A 59 11.74 6.58 12.24
C LEU A 59 10.83 7.67 12.83
N ASP A 60 10.11 8.37 11.95
CA ASP A 60 9.10 9.35 12.34
C ASP A 60 7.68 8.76 12.32
N ALA A 61 7.46 7.74 11.47
CA ALA A 61 6.17 7.06 11.35
C ALA A 61 6.30 5.66 10.75
N ILE A 62 5.26 4.84 10.95
CA ILE A 62 5.06 3.57 10.27
C ILE A 62 3.78 3.67 9.45
N ALA A 63 3.87 3.51 8.12
CA ALA A 63 2.74 3.37 7.24
C ALA A 63 2.42 1.89 6.99
N PHE A 64 1.15 1.54 6.82
CA PHE A 64 0.77 0.18 6.46
C PHE A 64 -0.43 0.17 5.52
N GLY A 65 -0.48 -0.80 4.61
CA GLY A 65 -1.61 -1.05 3.74
C GLY A 65 -2.82 -1.47 4.57
N ALA A 66 -3.85 -0.61 4.59
CA ALA A 66 -5.10 -0.82 5.32
C ALA A 66 -6.19 -1.47 4.45
N GLY A 67 -5.85 -1.85 3.23
CA GLY A 67 -6.77 -2.45 2.28
C GLY A 67 -7.27 -1.48 1.21
N PRO A 68 -8.23 -1.95 0.42
CA PRO A 68 -8.81 -3.31 0.41
C PRO A 68 -7.79 -4.39 0.01
N GLY A 69 -8.08 -5.67 0.27
CA GLY A 69 -7.23 -6.79 -0.12
C GLY A 69 -7.38 -8.04 0.73
N ALA A 70 -6.43 -8.96 0.63
CA ALA A 70 -6.44 -10.25 1.31
C ALA A 70 -6.49 -10.10 2.84
N PHE A 71 -7.52 -10.65 3.44
CA PHE A 71 -7.83 -10.54 4.87
C PHE A 71 -6.66 -10.95 5.80
N THR A 72 -6.00 -12.07 5.49
CA THR A 72 -4.85 -12.54 6.28
C THR A 72 -3.66 -11.59 6.13
N GLY A 73 -3.40 -11.16 4.90
CA GLY A 73 -2.30 -10.22 4.61
C GLY A 73 -2.48 -8.91 5.35
N LEU A 74 -3.64 -8.27 5.26
CA LEU A 74 -3.93 -7.01 5.96
C LEU A 74 -3.64 -7.10 7.46
N ARG A 75 -3.96 -8.22 8.09
CA ARG A 75 -3.67 -8.45 9.51
C ARG A 75 -2.18 -8.59 9.82
N VAL A 76 -1.39 -9.13 8.90
CA VAL A 76 0.06 -9.25 9.07
C VAL A 76 0.69 -7.86 9.11
N ALA A 77 0.43 -7.01 8.10
CA ALA A 77 0.95 -5.64 8.08
C ALA A 77 0.49 -4.82 9.31
N CYS A 78 -0.81 -4.86 9.60
CA CYS A 78 -1.40 -4.17 10.74
C CYS A 78 -0.79 -4.62 12.07
N GLY A 79 -0.66 -5.94 12.31
CA GLY A 79 -0.11 -6.48 13.54
C GLY A 79 1.37 -6.13 13.74
N ILE A 80 2.18 -6.18 12.68
CA ILE A 80 3.58 -5.78 12.72
C ILE A 80 3.69 -4.27 12.97
N ALA A 81 2.92 -3.45 12.25
CA ALA A 81 2.91 -2.00 12.43
C ALA A 81 2.55 -1.60 13.86
N GLN A 82 1.50 -2.20 14.43
CA GLN A 82 1.08 -1.97 15.82
C GLN A 82 2.15 -2.39 16.82
N GLY A 83 2.72 -3.59 16.65
CA GLY A 83 3.76 -4.10 17.55
C GLY A 83 5.00 -3.21 17.59
N LEU A 84 5.47 -2.77 16.43
CA LEU A 84 6.61 -1.86 16.32
C LEU A 84 6.28 -0.48 16.90
N ALA A 85 5.11 0.07 16.55
CA ALA A 85 4.69 1.39 17.02
C ALA A 85 4.59 1.47 18.55
N VAL A 86 4.05 0.43 19.18
CA VAL A 86 3.99 0.35 20.66
C VAL A 86 5.39 0.27 21.27
N ALA A 87 6.30 -0.52 20.65
CA ALA A 87 7.65 -0.72 21.19
C ALA A 87 8.50 0.56 21.19
N VAL A 88 8.28 1.48 20.24
CA VAL A 88 9.11 2.69 20.08
C VAL A 88 8.30 4.00 20.08
N ALA A 89 7.02 3.93 20.46
CA ALA A 89 6.10 5.07 20.57
C ALA A 89 5.97 5.90 19.26
N LEU A 90 5.88 5.22 18.10
CA LEU A 90 5.72 5.87 16.80
C LEU A 90 4.23 6.00 16.38
N PRO A 91 3.88 7.04 15.63
CA PRO A 91 2.58 7.12 14.97
C PRO A 91 2.46 6.06 13.87
N VAL A 92 1.23 5.57 13.66
CA VAL A 92 0.89 4.60 12.61
C VAL A 92 -0.08 5.23 11.65
N VAL A 93 0.19 5.14 10.35
CA VAL A 93 -0.60 5.74 9.28
C VAL A 93 -1.20 4.62 8.41
N PRO A 94 -2.53 4.44 8.43
CA PRO A 94 -3.18 3.54 7.49
C PRO A 94 -3.22 4.16 6.08
N VAL A 95 -2.91 3.38 5.06
CA VAL A 95 -2.90 3.81 3.66
C VAL A 95 -3.82 2.90 2.85
N CYS A 96 -4.72 3.48 2.07
CA CYS A 96 -5.54 2.73 1.13
C CYS A 96 -4.68 2.26 -0.05
N GLY A 97 -4.69 0.95 -0.33
CA GLY A 97 -3.89 0.37 -1.42
C GLY A 97 -4.28 0.89 -2.80
N LEU A 98 -5.58 1.13 -3.04
CA LEU A 98 -6.07 1.70 -4.30
C LEU A 98 -5.60 3.14 -4.51
N GLU A 99 -5.59 3.95 -3.44
CA GLU A 99 -5.07 5.31 -3.46
C GLU A 99 -3.56 5.33 -3.73
N ALA A 100 -2.81 4.46 -3.06
CA ALA A 100 -1.37 4.32 -3.27
C ALA A 100 -1.04 3.92 -4.71
N MET A 101 -1.80 3.00 -5.31
CA MET A 101 -1.66 2.63 -6.72
C MET A 101 -1.93 3.84 -7.64
N ALA A 102 -3.01 4.58 -7.40
CA ALA A 102 -3.31 5.78 -8.18
C ALA A 102 -2.18 6.82 -8.11
N ALA A 103 -1.60 7.01 -6.93
CA ALA A 103 -0.49 7.94 -6.73
C ALA A 103 0.78 7.56 -7.51
N THR A 104 1.04 6.25 -7.71
CA THR A 104 2.22 5.78 -8.45
C THR A 104 2.10 5.94 -9.96
N VAL A 105 0.89 6.01 -10.51
CA VAL A 105 0.66 6.14 -11.97
C VAL A 105 1.03 7.54 -12.45
N GLY A 106 0.83 8.56 -11.63
CA GLY A 106 1.19 9.95 -11.98
C GLY A 106 0.25 10.62 -12.98
N GLU A 107 -0.89 10.01 -13.29
CA GLU A 107 -1.90 10.55 -14.19
C GLU A 107 -2.97 11.35 -13.43
N ALA A 108 -3.61 12.29 -14.13
CA ALA A 108 -4.60 13.17 -13.52
C ALA A 108 -5.87 12.42 -13.06
N ARG A 109 -6.24 11.33 -13.75
CA ARG A 109 -7.43 10.52 -13.47
C ARG A 109 -7.09 9.05 -13.55
N VAL A 110 -7.22 8.35 -12.44
CA VAL A 110 -6.84 6.94 -12.32
C VAL A 110 -7.99 6.12 -11.77
N LEU A 111 -8.31 5.02 -12.46
CA LEU A 111 -9.17 3.95 -11.97
C LEU A 111 -8.27 2.83 -11.43
N SER A 112 -8.19 2.70 -10.13
CA SER A 112 -7.45 1.62 -9.47
C SER A 112 -8.32 0.38 -9.35
N LEU A 113 -7.80 -0.77 -9.79
CA LEU A 113 -8.51 -2.06 -9.82
C LEU A 113 -7.64 -3.12 -9.14
N LEU A 114 -8.15 -3.74 -8.09
CA LEU A 114 -7.46 -4.78 -7.36
C LEU A 114 -8.27 -6.08 -7.39
N ASP A 115 -7.64 -7.20 -7.76
CA ASP A 115 -8.27 -8.51 -7.71
C ASP A 115 -8.75 -8.82 -6.29
N ALA A 116 -10.06 -9.03 -6.14
CA ALA A 116 -10.69 -9.43 -4.89
C ALA A 116 -10.91 -10.94 -4.79
N HIS A 117 -10.42 -11.69 -5.78
CA HIS A 117 -10.70 -13.12 -6.01
C HIS A 117 -12.17 -13.42 -6.31
N MET A 118 -12.48 -14.67 -6.60
CA MET A 118 -13.84 -15.16 -6.90
C MET A 118 -14.52 -14.43 -8.08
N GLY A 119 -13.74 -13.85 -9.00
CA GLY A 119 -14.26 -13.10 -10.14
C GLY A 119 -14.72 -11.68 -9.82
N GLU A 120 -14.31 -11.13 -8.68
CA GLU A 120 -14.61 -9.77 -8.25
C GLU A 120 -13.36 -8.91 -8.19
N VAL A 121 -13.55 -7.59 -8.24
CA VAL A 121 -12.51 -6.58 -8.10
C VAL A 121 -12.92 -5.50 -7.09
N TYR A 122 -11.96 -5.01 -6.35
CA TYR A 122 -12.08 -3.72 -5.68
C TYR A 122 -11.75 -2.63 -6.68
N ALA A 123 -12.61 -1.62 -6.80
CA ALA A 123 -12.41 -0.50 -7.72
C ALA A 123 -12.55 0.83 -6.99
N GLY A 124 -11.69 1.78 -7.32
CA GLY A 124 -11.73 3.16 -6.84
C GLY A 124 -11.25 4.13 -7.90
N ALA A 125 -12.03 5.18 -8.14
CA ALA A 125 -11.72 6.23 -9.09
C ALA A 125 -11.11 7.44 -8.37
N TYR A 126 -9.90 7.83 -8.78
CA TYR A 126 -9.14 8.90 -8.13
C TYR A 126 -8.80 10.02 -9.13
N VAL A 127 -8.84 11.25 -8.65
CA VAL A 127 -8.37 12.44 -9.37
C VAL A 127 -7.23 13.06 -8.59
N HIS A 128 -6.16 13.43 -9.28
CA HIS A 128 -5.03 14.09 -8.67
C HIS A 128 -5.36 15.56 -8.38
N GLY A 129 -5.38 15.91 -7.09
CA GLY A 129 -5.63 17.25 -6.58
C GLY A 129 -4.39 17.87 -5.90
N GLU A 130 -4.52 19.07 -5.37
CA GLU A 130 -3.42 19.76 -4.68
C GLU A 130 -2.90 19.01 -3.43
N GLY A 131 -3.78 18.24 -2.76
CA GLY A 131 -3.45 17.46 -1.57
C GLY A 131 -3.05 16.01 -1.81
N GLY A 132 -3.03 15.54 -3.05
CA GLY A 132 -2.79 14.15 -3.44
C GLY A 132 -3.95 13.56 -4.23
N GLN A 133 -4.20 12.25 -4.06
CA GLN A 133 -5.27 11.55 -4.75
C GLN A 133 -6.61 11.76 -4.03
N GLU A 134 -7.60 12.22 -4.75
CA GLU A 134 -8.96 12.45 -4.25
C GLU A 134 -9.91 11.39 -4.79
N LEU A 135 -10.50 10.59 -3.90
CA LEU A 135 -11.50 9.58 -4.28
C LEU A 135 -12.77 10.23 -4.77
N GLN A 136 -13.23 9.87 -5.97
CA GLN A 136 -14.40 10.46 -6.62
C GLN A 136 -15.72 9.75 -6.30
N SER A 137 -15.65 8.48 -5.87
CA SER A 137 -16.80 7.65 -5.52
C SER A 137 -16.42 6.69 -4.40
N GLU A 138 -17.39 6.07 -3.76
CA GLU A 138 -17.08 4.99 -2.83
C GLU A 138 -16.33 3.85 -3.52
N ILE A 139 -15.38 3.25 -2.80
CA ILE A 139 -14.71 2.03 -3.27
C ILE A 139 -15.76 0.93 -3.36
N CYS A 140 -15.88 0.31 -4.52
CA CYS A 140 -16.81 -0.78 -4.73
C CYS A 140 -16.12 -2.15 -4.82
N LEU A 141 -16.88 -3.19 -4.49
CA LEU A 141 -16.57 -4.59 -4.77
C LEU A 141 -17.60 -5.08 -5.79
N ALA A 142 -17.16 -5.47 -6.97
CA ALA A 142 -18.05 -5.86 -8.05
C ALA A 142 -17.37 -6.82 -9.03
N SER A 143 -18.13 -7.48 -9.89
CA SER A 143 -17.54 -8.14 -11.05
C SER A 143 -16.92 -7.10 -12.00
N PRO A 144 -15.86 -7.41 -12.74
CA PRO A 144 -15.20 -6.44 -13.63
C PRO A 144 -16.16 -5.74 -14.59
N GLU A 145 -17.17 -6.45 -15.10
CA GLU A 145 -18.17 -5.94 -16.03
C GLU A 145 -19.17 -4.96 -15.38
N ALA A 146 -19.30 -5.04 -14.05
CA ALA A 146 -20.22 -4.19 -13.28
C ALA A 146 -19.54 -2.93 -12.73
N VAL A 147 -18.22 -2.78 -12.92
CA VAL A 147 -17.52 -1.56 -12.53
C VAL A 147 -17.97 -0.41 -13.43
N GLU A 148 -18.63 0.56 -12.83
CA GLU A 148 -19.03 1.78 -13.54
C GLU A 148 -17.81 2.67 -13.82
N LEU A 149 -17.56 2.89 -15.11
CA LEU A 149 -16.51 3.84 -15.52
C LEU A 149 -17.04 5.26 -15.36
N PRO A 150 -16.24 6.19 -14.83
CA PRO A 150 -16.64 7.60 -14.81
C PRO A 150 -16.95 8.13 -16.21
N ALA A 151 -17.99 8.94 -16.33
CA ALA A 151 -18.50 9.40 -17.62
C ALA A 151 -17.54 10.30 -18.41
N ASP A 152 -16.59 10.92 -17.71
CA ASP A 152 -15.61 11.82 -18.31
C ASP A 152 -14.47 11.03 -18.99
N ALA A 153 -13.90 11.61 -20.03
CA ALA A 153 -12.74 11.03 -20.72
C ALA A 153 -11.42 11.23 -19.96
N GLY A 154 -10.40 10.46 -20.34
CA GLY A 154 -9.03 10.63 -19.84
C GLY A 154 -8.70 9.83 -18.57
N TRP A 155 -9.45 8.78 -18.29
CA TRP A 155 -9.15 7.82 -17.23
C TRP A 155 -8.12 6.80 -17.68
N VAL A 156 -7.16 6.53 -16.80
CA VAL A 156 -6.16 5.45 -16.95
C VAL A 156 -6.44 4.39 -15.89
N ALA A 157 -6.56 3.14 -16.31
CA ALA A 157 -6.72 2.02 -15.38
C ALA A 157 -5.35 1.51 -14.91
N CYS A 158 -5.25 1.16 -13.63
CA CYS A 158 -4.09 0.49 -13.05
C CYS A 158 -4.51 -0.61 -12.07
N GLY A 159 -3.62 -1.56 -11.84
CA GLY A 159 -3.81 -2.63 -10.87
C GLY A 159 -3.58 -4.02 -11.46
N ASN A 160 -4.08 -5.05 -10.75
CA ASN A 160 -3.93 -6.45 -11.10
C ASN A 160 -5.27 -7.17 -11.33
N ALA A 161 -6.32 -6.43 -11.70
CA ALA A 161 -7.61 -7.02 -12.01
C ALA A 161 -7.47 -8.09 -13.12
N PRO A 162 -8.17 -9.22 -13.03
CA PRO A 162 -8.23 -10.18 -14.13
C PRO A 162 -8.84 -9.53 -15.37
N ALA A 163 -8.32 -9.89 -16.53
CA ALA A 163 -8.79 -9.41 -17.83
C ALA A 163 -10.14 -10.00 -18.20
#